data_283e089efb59b216e0340911583e5fd4
#
_entry.id   283e089efb59b216e0340911583e5fd4
#
_cell.length_a   1.000
_cell.length_b   1.000
_cell.length_c   1.000
_cell.angle_alpha   90.00
_cell.angle_beta   90.00
_cell.angle_gamma   90.00
#
_symmetry.space_group_name_H-M   'P 1'
#
loop_
_entity.id
_entity.type
_entity.pdbx_description
1 polymer ?
#
loop_
_entity_poly.entity_id
_entity_poly.type
_entity_poly.pdbx_seq_one_letter_code
_entity_poly.pdbx_strand_id
1 'polypeptide(L)'
;MLLRAYRPEDCPALAQLFYDTVHAVNARDYAPAQLDAWATGTVDLCAWNASFLAHRTLVAQLEGQIVGFGDIDVSSGYLDRLYVHKDFQGRGIATALEGALEGALSVPLVYTDASITAKPFFLGRGYRLVREQRVERHGVTLTNFRMEKPLLR
;
A
#
# COMPACT_ATOMS: atom_id res chain seq x y z
N MET A 1 -8.66 -15.34 8.45
CA MET A 1 -7.59 -14.36 8.22
C MET A 1 -7.35 -13.57 9.50
N LEU A 2 -6.08 -13.35 9.85
CA LEU A 2 -5.68 -12.58 11.01
C LEU A 2 -5.03 -11.27 10.56
N LEU A 3 -5.52 -10.13 11.10
CA LEU A 3 -4.81 -8.85 11.01
C LEU A 3 -4.05 -8.65 12.31
N ARG A 4 -2.78 -8.35 12.23
CA ARG A 4 -1.95 -8.13 13.41
C ARG A 4 -0.99 -6.96 13.22
N ALA A 5 -0.44 -6.46 14.32
CA ALA A 5 0.56 -5.39 14.28
C ALA A 5 1.86 -5.89 13.61
N TYR A 6 2.51 -4.99 12.91
CA TYR A 6 3.83 -5.21 12.33
C TYR A 6 4.88 -5.48 13.40
N ARG A 7 5.82 -6.35 13.07
CA ARG A 7 7.05 -6.60 13.86
C ARG A 7 8.27 -6.45 12.96
N PRO A 8 9.41 -5.96 13.50
CA PRO A 8 10.61 -5.76 12.67
C PRO A 8 11.06 -6.99 11.86
N GLU A 9 10.87 -8.19 12.39
CA GLU A 9 11.21 -9.44 11.68
C GLU A 9 10.35 -9.68 10.44
N ASP A 10 9.23 -8.98 10.29
CA ASP A 10 8.39 -9.07 9.09
C ASP A 10 8.98 -8.31 7.89
N CYS A 11 9.86 -7.35 8.13
CA CYS A 11 10.28 -6.40 7.10
C CYS A 11 10.80 -7.05 5.81
N PRO A 12 11.68 -8.06 5.85
CA PRO A 12 12.12 -8.71 4.62
C PRO A 12 10.99 -9.36 3.83
N ALA A 13 10.04 -9.98 4.51
CA ALA A 13 8.89 -10.61 3.86
C ALA A 13 7.96 -9.57 3.21
N LEU A 14 7.76 -8.41 3.86
CA LEU A 14 6.95 -7.33 3.28
C LEU A 14 7.63 -6.72 2.06
N ALA A 15 8.94 -6.54 2.10
CA ALA A 15 9.70 -6.06 0.94
C ALA A 15 9.59 -7.02 -0.25
N GLN A 16 9.65 -8.32 0.00
CA GLN A 16 9.49 -9.33 -1.05
C GLN A 16 8.06 -9.35 -1.60
N LEU A 17 7.07 -9.26 -0.74
CA LEU A 17 5.66 -9.21 -1.15
C LEU A 17 5.39 -7.97 -2.03
N PHE A 18 5.92 -6.82 -1.65
CA PHE A 18 5.85 -5.60 -2.44
C PHE A 18 6.42 -5.80 -3.84
N TYR A 19 7.64 -6.32 -3.94
CA TYR A 19 8.30 -6.58 -5.22
C TYR A 19 7.46 -7.53 -6.09
N ASP A 20 7.06 -8.65 -5.53
CA ASP A 20 6.29 -9.67 -6.27
C ASP A 20 4.94 -9.13 -6.75
N THR A 21 4.26 -8.35 -5.91
CA THR A 21 2.95 -7.78 -6.25
C THR A 21 3.07 -6.73 -7.33
N VAL A 22 4.04 -5.81 -7.24
CA VAL A 22 4.25 -4.79 -8.26
C VAL A 22 4.52 -5.45 -9.61
N HIS A 23 5.45 -6.41 -9.66
CA HIS A 23 5.84 -7.04 -10.92
C HIS A 23 4.80 -7.99 -11.52
N ALA A 24 3.92 -8.56 -10.69
CA ALA A 24 2.88 -9.49 -11.17
C ALA A 24 1.53 -8.80 -11.43
N VAL A 25 1.08 -7.94 -10.52
CA VAL A 25 -0.28 -7.36 -10.56
C VAL A 25 -0.28 -6.01 -11.27
N ASN A 26 0.64 -5.13 -10.93
CA ASN A 26 0.72 -3.80 -11.53
C ASN A 26 1.24 -3.83 -12.98
N ALA A 27 1.78 -4.96 -13.41
CA ALA A 27 2.27 -5.17 -14.78
C ALA A 27 1.19 -4.98 -15.85
N ARG A 28 -0.09 -5.09 -15.50
CA ARG A 28 -1.18 -4.85 -16.47
C ARG A 28 -1.33 -3.36 -16.81
N ASP A 29 -0.85 -2.45 -15.96
CA ASP A 29 -1.05 -1.01 -16.12
C ASP A 29 0.25 -0.20 -16.27
N TYR A 30 1.40 -0.85 -16.14
CA TYR A 30 2.71 -0.20 -16.20
C TYR A 30 3.67 -0.99 -17.08
N ALA A 31 4.54 -0.27 -17.79
CA ALA A 31 5.59 -0.89 -18.63
C ALA A 31 6.69 -1.52 -17.76
N PRO A 32 7.43 -2.53 -18.29
CA PRO A 32 8.51 -3.17 -17.54
C PRO A 32 9.53 -2.21 -16.92
N ALA A 33 9.94 -1.17 -17.64
CA ALA A 33 10.88 -0.19 -17.11
C ALA A 33 10.31 0.60 -15.94
N GLN A 34 8.99 0.85 -15.93
CA GLN A 34 8.30 1.52 -14.84
C GLN A 34 8.22 0.61 -13.60
N LEU A 35 7.94 -0.68 -13.78
CA LEU A 35 7.91 -1.65 -12.70
C LEU A 35 9.28 -1.80 -12.05
N ASP A 36 10.35 -1.87 -12.84
CA ASP A 36 11.71 -1.98 -12.35
C ASP A 36 12.14 -0.73 -11.57
N ALA A 37 11.71 0.45 -12.00
CA ALA A 37 12.01 1.70 -11.30
C ALA A 37 11.23 1.83 -9.99
N TRP A 38 10.00 1.32 -9.96
CA TRP A 38 9.15 1.37 -8.77
C TRP A 38 9.56 0.34 -7.73
N ALA A 39 9.80 -0.90 -8.15
CA ALA A 39 10.21 -1.99 -7.27
C ALA A 39 11.48 -2.63 -7.85
N THR A 40 12.63 -2.14 -7.41
CA THR A 40 13.94 -2.50 -7.99
C THR A 40 14.41 -3.91 -7.59
N GLY A 41 13.79 -4.50 -6.57
CA GLY A 41 14.24 -5.74 -5.97
C GLY A 41 15.20 -5.53 -4.80
N THR A 42 15.61 -4.30 -4.56
CA THR A 42 16.49 -3.94 -3.43
C THR A 42 15.95 -2.73 -2.73
N VAL A 43 15.44 -2.91 -1.52
CA VAL A 43 15.00 -1.81 -0.66
C VAL A 43 15.98 -1.65 0.51
N ASP A 44 16.06 -0.44 1.03
CA ASP A 44 16.77 -0.18 2.29
C ASP A 44 15.90 -0.69 3.44
N LEU A 45 16.20 -1.88 3.94
CA LEU A 45 15.40 -2.51 4.99
C LEU A 45 15.42 -1.70 6.29
N CYS A 46 16.51 -1.01 6.61
CA CYS A 46 16.56 -0.16 7.78
C CYS A 46 15.58 1.00 7.66
N ALA A 47 15.55 1.65 6.49
CA ALA A 47 14.61 2.76 6.22
C ALA A 47 13.16 2.28 6.20
N TRP A 48 12.89 1.12 5.60
CA TRP A 48 11.56 0.52 5.57
C TRP A 48 11.07 0.19 6.99
N ASN A 49 11.91 -0.46 7.78
CA ASN A 49 11.57 -0.78 9.16
C ASN A 49 11.28 0.47 9.98
N ALA A 50 12.09 1.51 9.86
CA ALA A 50 11.89 2.77 10.56
C ALA A 50 10.54 3.41 10.17
N SER A 51 10.20 3.40 8.87
CA SER A 51 8.93 3.89 8.36
C SER A 51 7.74 3.11 8.92
N PHE A 52 7.83 1.77 8.91
CA PHE A 52 6.76 0.93 9.46
C PHE A 52 6.56 1.15 10.95
N LEU A 53 7.64 1.36 11.71
CA LEU A 53 7.55 1.63 13.15
C LEU A 53 7.01 3.02 13.46
N ALA A 54 7.26 4.01 12.58
CA ALA A 54 6.73 5.37 12.71
C ALA A 54 5.24 5.44 12.37
N HIS A 55 4.74 4.52 11.55
CA HIS A 55 3.35 4.47 11.12
C HIS A 55 2.55 3.44 11.92
N ARG A 56 1.22 3.49 11.78
CA ARG A 56 0.40 2.34 12.13
C ARG A 56 0.51 1.35 10.98
N THR A 57 1.08 0.19 11.24
CA THR A 57 1.35 -0.82 10.22
C THR A 57 0.68 -2.13 10.61
N LEU A 58 -0.11 -2.69 9.70
CA LEU A 58 -0.82 -3.95 9.88
C LEU A 58 -0.36 -4.98 8.87
N VAL A 59 -0.28 -6.22 9.33
CA VAL A 59 0.07 -7.39 8.52
C VAL A 59 -1.13 -8.34 8.50
N ALA A 60 -1.49 -8.81 7.33
CA ALA A 60 -2.52 -9.83 7.15
C ALA A 60 -1.89 -11.20 7.00
N GLN A 61 -2.34 -12.16 7.82
CA GLN A 61 -1.90 -13.57 7.75
C GLN A 61 -3.07 -14.48 7.45
N LEU A 62 -2.80 -15.49 6.64
CA LEU A 62 -3.75 -16.57 6.36
C LEU A 62 -2.98 -17.88 6.51
N GLU A 63 -3.41 -18.72 7.48
CA GLU A 63 -2.76 -19.99 7.77
C GLU A 63 -1.24 -19.86 8.00
N GLY A 64 -0.83 -18.81 8.73
CA GLY A 64 0.57 -18.54 9.04
C GLY A 64 1.36 -17.85 7.95
N GLN A 65 0.80 -17.68 6.75
CA GLN A 65 1.45 -17.00 5.64
C GLN A 65 1.07 -15.51 5.63
N ILE A 66 2.06 -14.63 5.43
CA ILE A 66 1.80 -13.21 5.21
C ILE A 66 1.21 -13.04 3.81
N VAL A 67 0.00 -12.49 3.72
CA VAL A 67 -0.73 -12.32 2.46
C VAL A 67 -1.02 -10.86 2.11
N GLY A 68 -0.69 -9.93 2.99
CA GLY A 68 -0.87 -8.51 2.74
C GLY A 68 -0.33 -7.65 3.86
N PHE A 69 -0.18 -6.37 3.58
CA PHE A 69 0.19 -5.38 4.59
C PHE A 69 -0.22 -3.98 4.13
N GLY A 70 -0.27 -3.07 5.09
CA GLY A 70 -0.46 -1.66 4.81
C GLY A 70 0.01 -0.82 5.97
N ASP A 71 0.34 0.44 5.71
CA ASP A 71 0.74 1.38 6.74
C ASP A 71 0.21 2.78 6.49
N ILE A 72 -0.12 3.47 7.58
CA ILE A 72 -0.71 4.79 7.55
C ILE A 72 -0.02 5.69 8.58
N ASP A 73 0.24 6.93 8.18
CA ASP A 73 0.70 7.96 9.10
C ASP A 73 -0.52 8.51 9.85
N VAL A 74 -0.64 8.17 11.12
CA VAL A 74 -1.81 8.55 11.93
C VAL A 74 -1.90 10.05 12.19
N SER A 75 -0.78 10.77 12.10
CA SER A 75 -0.76 12.22 12.32
C SER A 75 -1.29 13.01 11.13
N SER A 76 -1.08 12.52 9.92
CA SER A 76 -1.50 13.20 8.68
C SER A 76 -2.70 12.58 7.99
N GLY A 77 -2.94 11.28 8.20
CA GLY A 77 -3.94 10.52 7.47
C GLY A 77 -3.44 9.95 6.14
N TYR A 78 -2.12 10.00 5.88
CA TYR A 78 -1.55 9.48 4.64
C TYR A 78 -1.40 7.96 4.69
N LEU A 79 -2.15 7.28 3.84
CA LEU A 79 -2.00 5.84 3.60
C LEU A 79 -0.84 5.65 2.62
N ASP A 80 0.29 5.16 3.13
CA ASP A 80 1.54 5.09 2.38
C ASP A 80 1.63 3.85 1.51
N ARG A 81 1.38 2.67 2.08
CA ARG A 81 1.48 1.39 1.36
C ARG A 81 0.26 0.52 1.66
N LEU A 82 -0.19 -0.20 0.63
CA LEU A 82 -1.25 -1.19 0.75
C LEU A 82 -1.04 -2.23 -0.35
N TYR A 83 -0.55 -3.40 0.02
CA TYR A 83 -0.21 -4.47 -0.93
C TYR A 83 -0.79 -5.79 -0.48
N VAL A 84 -1.33 -6.54 -1.44
CA VAL A 84 -1.85 -7.90 -1.23
C VAL A 84 -1.07 -8.84 -2.13
N HIS A 85 -0.64 -9.96 -1.56
CA HIS A 85 0.10 -11.00 -2.26
C HIS A 85 -0.58 -11.37 -3.59
N LYS A 86 0.23 -11.54 -4.63
CA LYS A 86 -0.25 -11.76 -6.01
C LYS A 86 -1.21 -12.94 -6.16
N ASP A 87 -1.07 -13.98 -5.34
CA ASP A 87 -1.89 -15.18 -5.38
C ASP A 87 -3.14 -15.09 -4.49
N PHE A 88 -3.34 -13.97 -3.79
CA PHE A 88 -4.44 -13.77 -2.85
C PHE A 88 -5.32 -12.57 -3.20
N GLN A 89 -5.25 -12.10 -4.44
CA GLN A 89 -6.07 -10.99 -4.93
C GLN A 89 -7.56 -11.37 -4.94
N GLY A 90 -8.42 -10.35 -4.79
CA GLY A 90 -9.87 -10.56 -4.90
C GLY A 90 -10.53 -11.29 -3.73
N ARG A 91 -9.89 -11.35 -2.57
CA ARG A 91 -10.40 -12.05 -1.38
C ARG A 91 -10.78 -11.12 -0.23
N GLY A 92 -10.85 -9.82 -0.48
CA GLY A 92 -11.21 -8.84 0.54
C GLY A 92 -10.10 -8.47 1.52
N ILE A 93 -8.85 -8.87 1.26
CA ILE A 93 -7.72 -8.59 2.15
C ILE A 93 -7.40 -7.10 2.18
N ALA A 94 -7.34 -6.44 1.02
CA ALA A 94 -7.11 -5.00 0.94
C ALA A 94 -8.23 -4.21 1.65
N THR A 95 -9.47 -4.63 1.49
CA THR A 95 -10.61 -4.02 2.17
C THR A 95 -10.48 -4.11 3.69
N ALA A 96 -10.07 -5.28 4.20
CA ALA A 96 -9.89 -5.48 5.64
C ALA A 96 -8.73 -4.62 6.18
N LEU A 97 -7.61 -4.58 5.48
CA LEU A 97 -6.45 -3.78 5.87
C LEU A 97 -6.78 -2.29 5.85
N GLU A 98 -7.35 -1.78 4.75
CA GLU A 98 -7.70 -0.37 4.61
C GLU A 98 -8.70 0.06 5.68
N GLY A 99 -9.74 -0.73 5.91
CA GLY A 99 -10.74 -0.44 6.92
C GLY A 99 -10.17 -0.36 8.33
N ALA A 100 -9.26 -1.27 8.69
CA ALA A 100 -8.60 -1.28 10.00
C ALA A 100 -7.64 -0.09 10.16
N LEU A 101 -6.90 0.27 9.11
CA LEU A 101 -6.01 1.43 9.13
C LEU A 101 -6.80 2.73 9.22
N GLU A 102 -7.87 2.88 8.44
CA GLU A 102 -8.76 4.02 8.51
C GLU A 102 -9.34 4.19 9.92
N GLY A 103 -9.75 3.08 10.54
CA GLY A 103 -10.29 3.07 11.90
C GLY A 103 -9.31 3.52 12.98
N ALA A 104 -8.01 3.51 12.71
CA ALA A 104 -6.98 3.98 13.64
C ALA A 104 -6.79 5.50 13.62
N LEU A 105 -7.42 6.20 12.67
CA LEU A 105 -7.24 7.63 12.49
C LEU A 105 -8.17 8.44 13.39
N SER A 106 -7.66 9.58 13.89
CA SER A 106 -8.46 10.61 14.56
C SER A 106 -8.61 11.86 13.72
N VAL A 107 -7.86 11.97 12.63
CA VAL A 107 -7.93 13.11 11.69
C VAL A 107 -9.17 12.99 10.79
N PRO A 108 -9.65 14.13 10.21
CA PRO A 108 -10.90 14.12 9.44
C PRO A 108 -10.76 13.61 8.00
N LEU A 109 -9.57 13.28 7.55
CA LEU A 109 -9.31 12.92 6.16
C LEU A 109 -8.27 11.81 6.07
N VAL A 110 -8.52 10.81 5.24
CA VAL A 110 -7.51 9.85 4.78
C VAL A 110 -7.21 10.15 3.32
N TYR A 111 -5.93 10.07 2.94
CA TYR A 111 -5.53 10.28 1.55
C TYR A 111 -4.38 9.36 1.18
N THR A 112 -4.21 9.17 -0.12
CA THR A 112 -3.20 8.26 -0.66
C THR A 112 -2.77 8.68 -2.06
N ASP A 113 -1.64 8.16 -2.51
CA ASP A 113 -1.21 8.24 -3.90
C ASP A 113 -1.40 6.86 -4.53
N ALA A 114 -2.54 6.66 -5.17
CA ALA A 114 -2.93 5.36 -5.71
C ALA A 114 -2.31 5.11 -7.07
N SER A 115 -1.87 3.87 -7.30
CA SER A 115 -1.48 3.42 -8.64
C SER A 115 -2.70 3.39 -9.59
N ILE A 116 -2.43 3.32 -10.89
CA ILE A 116 -3.49 3.08 -11.89
C ILE A 116 -4.27 1.82 -11.52
N THR A 117 -3.57 0.76 -11.14
CA THR A 117 -4.15 -0.54 -10.79
C THR A 117 -5.05 -0.46 -9.55
N ALA A 118 -4.65 0.31 -8.54
CA ALA A 118 -5.37 0.42 -7.27
C ALA A 118 -6.50 1.45 -7.30
N LYS A 119 -6.51 2.37 -8.25
CA LYS A 119 -7.53 3.43 -8.34
C LYS A 119 -8.96 2.90 -8.23
N PRO A 120 -9.38 1.84 -8.96
CA PRO A 120 -10.74 1.33 -8.84
C PRO A 120 -11.08 0.84 -7.42
N PHE A 121 -10.10 0.23 -6.73
CA PHE A 121 -10.30 -0.20 -5.35
C PHE A 121 -10.62 0.99 -4.45
N PHE A 122 -9.84 2.06 -4.54
CA PHE A 122 -10.06 3.24 -3.69
C PHE A 122 -11.36 3.96 -4.02
N LEU A 123 -11.73 4.05 -5.30
CA LEU A 123 -13.05 4.58 -5.68
C LEU A 123 -14.17 3.77 -5.02
N GLY A 124 -14.06 2.44 -5.03
CA GLY A 124 -15.03 1.55 -4.39
C GLY A 124 -15.07 1.70 -2.87
N ARG A 125 -14.01 2.21 -2.25
CA ARG A 125 -13.94 2.45 -0.80
C ARG A 125 -14.41 3.85 -0.39
N GLY A 126 -14.88 4.65 -1.35
CA GLY A 126 -15.39 5.99 -1.08
C GLY A 126 -14.37 7.12 -1.21
N TYR A 127 -13.18 6.81 -1.72
CA TYR A 127 -12.19 7.86 -2.04
C TYR A 127 -12.62 8.58 -3.32
N ARG A 128 -12.29 9.86 -3.40
CA ARG A 128 -12.50 10.67 -4.60
C ARG A 128 -11.15 11.04 -5.21
N LEU A 129 -11.12 11.19 -6.54
CA LEU A 129 -9.94 11.64 -7.25
C LEU A 129 -9.70 13.13 -6.98
N VAL A 130 -8.50 13.47 -6.52
CA VAL A 130 -8.06 14.86 -6.37
C VAL A 130 -7.35 15.32 -7.65
N ARG A 131 -6.36 14.54 -8.11
CA ARG A 131 -5.62 14.84 -9.34
C ARG A 131 -4.83 13.63 -9.82
N GLU A 132 -4.56 13.59 -11.11
CA GLU A 132 -3.56 12.73 -11.71
C GLU A 132 -2.18 13.34 -11.45
N GLN A 133 -1.20 12.50 -11.17
CA GLN A 133 0.17 12.90 -10.89
C GLN A 133 1.15 12.14 -11.77
N ARG A 134 2.27 12.79 -12.06
CA ARG A 134 3.42 12.13 -12.68
C ARG A 134 4.58 12.23 -11.72
N VAL A 135 5.06 11.09 -11.27
CA VAL A 135 6.12 10.99 -10.27
C VAL A 135 7.33 10.32 -10.88
N GLU A 136 8.51 10.73 -10.46
CA GLU A 136 9.75 10.15 -10.94
C GLU A 136 10.29 9.15 -9.93
N ARG A 137 10.72 7.99 -10.44
CA ARG A 137 11.40 6.95 -9.66
C ARG A 137 12.60 6.47 -10.45
N HIS A 138 13.80 6.67 -9.93
CA HIS A 138 15.06 6.27 -10.60
C HIS A 138 15.11 6.73 -12.07
N GLY A 139 14.73 7.99 -12.32
CA GLY A 139 14.75 8.57 -13.66
C GLY A 139 13.59 8.17 -14.58
N VAL A 140 12.65 7.35 -14.10
CA VAL A 140 11.49 6.90 -14.89
C VAL A 140 10.22 7.53 -14.33
N THR A 141 9.38 8.07 -15.24
CA THR A 141 8.12 8.71 -14.87
C THR A 141 7.00 7.68 -14.79
N LEU A 142 6.27 7.69 -13.67
CA LEU A 142 5.08 6.86 -13.45
C LEU A 142 3.88 7.76 -13.22
N THR A 143 2.71 7.32 -13.71
CA THR A 143 1.43 7.97 -13.39
C THR A 143 0.85 7.35 -12.12
N ASN A 144 0.40 8.20 -11.20
CA ASN A 144 -0.46 7.79 -10.10
C ASN A 144 -1.52 8.86 -9.83
N PHE A 145 -2.33 8.66 -8.79
CA PHE A 145 -3.48 9.52 -8.53
C PHE A 145 -3.54 9.88 -7.05
N ARG A 146 -3.58 11.18 -6.75
CA ARG A 146 -3.93 11.64 -5.41
C ARG A 146 -5.43 11.42 -5.21
N MET A 147 -5.76 10.66 -4.17
CA MET A 147 -7.15 10.34 -3.80
C MET A 147 -7.36 10.60 -2.32
N GLU A 148 -8.56 11.00 -1.94
CA GLU A 148 -8.88 11.32 -0.55
C GLU A 148 -10.30 10.91 -0.20
N LYS A 149 -10.51 10.66 1.11
CA LYS A 149 -11.81 10.31 1.66
C LYS A 149 -12.04 11.05 2.96
N PRO A 150 -13.10 11.87 3.06
CA PRO A 150 -13.48 12.47 4.33
C PRO A 150 -13.95 11.41 5.31
N LEU A 151 -13.55 11.54 6.57
CA LEU A 151 -13.97 10.66 7.65
C LEU A 151 -14.98 11.37 8.51
N LEU A 152 -16.10 10.72 8.79
CA LEU A 152 -17.11 11.21 9.70
C LEU A 152 -16.68 10.85 11.12
N ARG A 153 -16.29 11.88 11.90
CA ARG A 153 -15.79 11.71 13.25
C ARG A 153 -16.63 12.52 14.24
#